data_92cbb4e2af22e204c629aac590e5a5a1
#
_entry.id   92cbb4e2af22e204c629aac590e5a5a1
#
_cell.length_a   1.000
_cell.length_b   1.000
_cell.length_c   1.000
_cell.angle_alpha   90.00
_cell.angle_beta   90.00
_cell.angle_gamma   90.00
#
_symmetry.space_group_name_H-M   'P 1'
#
loop_
_entity.id
_entity.type
_entity.pdbx_description
1 polymer ?
#
loop_
_entity_poly.entity_id
_entity_poly.type
_entity_poly.pdbx_seq_one_letter_code
_entity_poly.pdbx_strand_id
1 'polypeptide(L)'
;VSGDAKEHDPVQLVINGQHYSGEVEKLANGNLVYHIPVDTQNLVNNPVIHASIHTTDEHGNEMTAVTKHHVGLDLDASASIGIDTVASDDIISKAESNLHKTIITGPVGGDAQKDDVVTLTFNGKIYSGKVFELPDHSLGYSIEVSTDNLKDGSDQKVHVSISTVDEHGNPSTVTHDHMVHIDLHAEASITIDKVTADNTL
;
A
#
# COMPACT_ATOMS: atom_id res chain seq x y z
N VAL A 1 20.07 -1.24 -33.27
CA VAL A 1 20.82 -2.23 -34.06
C VAL A 1 21.93 -1.49 -34.82
N SER A 2 23.08 -2.11 -35.07
CA SER A 2 24.25 -1.48 -35.70
C SER A 2 25.11 -2.50 -36.45
N GLY A 3 26.19 -2.03 -37.06
CA GLY A 3 27.08 -2.87 -37.87
C GLY A 3 26.53 -3.08 -39.29
N ASP A 4 26.65 -4.29 -39.82
CA ASP A 4 26.15 -4.66 -41.13
C ASP A 4 24.65 -5.01 -41.17
N ALA A 5 23.94 -4.81 -40.04
CA ALA A 5 22.51 -5.00 -39.96
C ALA A 5 21.76 -4.09 -40.94
N LYS A 6 20.74 -4.63 -41.59
CA LYS A 6 19.93 -3.97 -42.61
C LYS A 6 18.44 -3.99 -42.23
N GLU A 7 17.67 -3.11 -42.83
CA GLU A 7 16.22 -3.18 -42.81
C GLU A 7 15.76 -4.57 -43.32
N HIS A 8 14.79 -5.15 -42.60
CA HIS A 8 14.23 -6.49 -42.79
C HIS A 8 15.13 -7.67 -42.34
N ASP A 9 16.29 -7.43 -41.75
CA ASP A 9 17.02 -8.52 -41.10
C ASP A 9 16.17 -9.16 -39.98
N PRO A 10 16.15 -10.51 -39.90
CA PRO A 10 15.33 -11.18 -38.89
C PRO A 10 15.90 -11.03 -37.50
N VAL A 11 15.04 -10.65 -36.55
CA VAL A 11 15.32 -10.58 -35.11
C VAL A 11 14.49 -11.62 -34.39
N GLN A 12 15.11 -12.36 -33.47
CA GLN A 12 14.42 -13.28 -32.58
C GLN A 12 14.66 -12.90 -31.13
N LEU A 13 13.59 -13.00 -30.31
CA LEU A 13 13.67 -12.93 -28.88
C LEU A 13 13.29 -14.28 -28.28
N VAL A 14 13.96 -14.67 -27.21
CA VAL A 14 13.61 -15.85 -26.41
C VAL A 14 13.42 -15.37 -24.97
N ILE A 15 12.21 -15.59 -24.42
CA ILE A 15 11.81 -15.22 -23.07
C ILE A 15 11.13 -16.43 -22.45
N ASN A 16 11.61 -16.93 -21.34
CA ASN A 16 11.05 -18.12 -20.66
C ASN A 16 10.81 -19.31 -21.63
N GLY A 17 11.75 -19.53 -22.56
CA GLY A 17 11.65 -20.60 -23.57
C GLY A 17 10.67 -20.34 -24.70
N GLN A 18 9.92 -19.23 -24.70
CA GLN A 18 9.04 -18.81 -25.79
C GLN A 18 9.81 -17.98 -26.81
N HIS A 19 9.52 -18.21 -28.08
CA HIS A 19 10.15 -17.52 -29.20
C HIS A 19 9.24 -16.46 -29.78
N TYR A 20 9.78 -15.27 -29.97
CA TYR A 20 9.13 -14.13 -30.61
C TYR A 20 10.02 -13.69 -31.77
N SER A 21 9.42 -13.28 -32.86
CA SER A 21 10.14 -12.88 -34.07
C SER A 21 9.66 -11.53 -34.59
N GLY A 22 10.56 -10.81 -35.20
CA GLY A 22 10.30 -9.55 -35.88
C GLY A 22 11.44 -9.27 -36.84
N GLU A 23 11.46 -8.07 -37.38
CA GLU A 23 12.45 -7.61 -38.35
C GLU A 23 13.02 -6.27 -37.92
N VAL A 24 14.19 -5.95 -38.45
CA VAL A 24 14.78 -4.63 -38.32
C VAL A 24 14.00 -3.61 -39.15
N GLU A 25 13.66 -2.49 -38.55
CA GLU A 25 12.99 -1.36 -39.17
C GLU A 25 13.94 -0.15 -39.23
N LYS A 26 13.82 0.66 -40.27
CA LYS A 26 14.58 1.91 -40.39
C LYS A 26 13.70 3.11 -40.07
N LEU A 27 14.09 3.84 -39.04
CA LEU A 27 13.41 5.08 -38.65
C LEU A 27 13.73 6.25 -39.62
N ALA A 28 12.91 7.30 -39.59
CA ALA A 28 13.09 8.49 -40.43
C ALA A 28 14.42 9.22 -40.20
N ASN A 29 15.05 9.06 -39.03
CA ASN A 29 16.39 9.60 -38.72
C ASN A 29 17.53 8.69 -39.17
N GLY A 30 17.22 7.58 -39.85
CA GLY A 30 18.17 6.60 -40.36
C GLY A 30 18.61 5.53 -39.35
N ASN A 31 18.17 5.58 -38.11
CA ASN A 31 18.50 4.56 -37.12
C ASN A 31 17.75 3.25 -37.40
N LEU A 32 18.42 2.15 -37.14
CA LEU A 32 17.86 0.81 -37.20
C LEU A 32 17.37 0.37 -35.83
N VAL A 33 16.10 -0.06 -35.74
CA VAL A 33 15.44 -0.53 -34.53
C VAL A 33 14.66 -1.82 -34.83
N TYR A 34 14.10 -2.43 -33.79
CA TYR A 34 13.08 -3.47 -33.92
C TYR A 34 12.02 -3.30 -32.84
N HIS A 35 10.79 -3.72 -33.15
CA HIS A 35 9.66 -3.72 -32.22
C HIS A 35 8.99 -5.10 -32.28
N ILE A 36 9.11 -5.84 -31.19
CA ILE A 36 8.56 -7.18 -31.08
C ILE A 36 7.65 -7.22 -29.85
N PRO A 37 6.32 -7.35 -30.02
CA PRO A 37 5.41 -7.52 -28.89
C PRO A 37 5.64 -8.86 -28.21
N VAL A 38 5.71 -8.87 -26.88
CA VAL A 38 5.94 -10.05 -26.07
C VAL A 38 4.85 -10.20 -25.02
N ASP A 39 4.62 -11.42 -24.57
CA ASP A 39 3.73 -11.69 -23.45
C ASP A 39 4.47 -11.35 -22.14
N THR A 40 3.92 -10.39 -21.40
CA THR A 40 4.48 -9.94 -20.12
C THR A 40 4.51 -11.03 -19.06
N GLN A 41 3.58 -12.02 -19.12
CA GLN A 41 3.59 -13.15 -18.19
C GLN A 41 4.87 -14.00 -18.32
N ASN A 42 5.45 -14.09 -19.52
CA ASN A 42 6.73 -14.77 -19.72
C ASN A 42 7.89 -14.00 -19.10
N LEU A 43 7.83 -12.65 -19.05
CA LEU A 43 8.79 -11.82 -18.34
C LEU A 43 8.65 -11.97 -16.82
N VAL A 44 7.43 -12.04 -16.28
CA VAL A 44 7.19 -12.30 -14.86
C VAL A 44 7.81 -13.63 -14.42
N ASN A 45 7.68 -14.68 -15.22
CA ASN A 45 8.21 -16.01 -14.92
C ASN A 45 9.74 -16.10 -15.08
N ASN A 46 10.28 -15.36 -16.04
CA ASN A 46 11.74 -15.27 -16.28
C ASN A 46 12.08 -13.89 -16.87
N PRO A 47 12.63 -12.96 -16.06
CA PRO A 47 12.88 -11.58 -16.48
C PRO A 47 14.12 -11.41 -17.36
N VAL A 48 14.54 -12.44 -18.08
CA VAL A 48 15.67 -12.37 -18.99
C VAL A 48 15.23 -12.50 -20.43
N ILE A 49 15.55 -11.50 -21.23
CA ILE A 49 15.34 -11.47 -22.67
C ILE A 49 16.65 -11.84 -23.35
N HIS A 50 16.64 -12.89 -24.15
CA HIS A 50 17.72 -13.22 -25.08
C HIS A 50 17.32 -12.72 -26.46
N ALA A 51 18.14 -11.88 -27.08
CA ALA A 51 17.91 -11.37 -28.43
C ALA A 51 19.00 -11.85 -29.38
N SER A 52 18.61 -12.18 -30.60
CA SER A 52 19.53 -12.51 -31.69
C SER A 52 19.09 -11.82 -32.97
N ILE A 53 20.06 -11.42 -33.77
CA ILE A 53 19.85 -10.92 -35.12
C ILE A 53 20.74 -11.69 -36.06
N HIS A 54 20.22 -12.06 -37.23
CA HIS A 54 20.99 -12.65 -38.30
C HIS A 54 21.09 -11.63 -39.44
N THR A 55 22.32 -11.40 -39.90
CA THR A 55 22.58 -10.45 -40.99
C THR A 55 23.63 -11.01 -41.94
N THR A 56 23.66 -10.47 -43.16
CA THR A 56 24.64 -10.80 -44.20
C THR A 56 25.26 -9.50 -44.71
N ASP A 57 26.60 -9.42 -44.76
CA ASP A 57 27.27 -8.23 -45.27
C ASP A 57 27.18 -8.10 -46.80
N GLU A 58 27.78 -7.08 -47.37
CA GLU A 58 27.79 -6.84 -48.83
C GLU A 58 28.58 -7.84 -49.62
N HIS A 59 29.46 -8.63 -48.97
CA HIS A 59 30.28 -9.66 -49.57
C HIS A 59 29.68 -11.07 -49.41
N GLY A 60 28.50 -11.17 -48.78
CA GLY A 60 27.82 -12.45 -48.58
C GLY A 60 28.26 -13.21 -47.32
N ASN A 61 29.02 -12.57 -46.41
CA ASN A 61 29.37 -13.22 -45.16
C ASN A 61 28.20 -13.09 -44.17
N GLU A 62 27.82 -14.23 -43.60
CA GLU A 62 26.71 -14.29 -42.60
C GLU A 62 27.24 -14.15 -41.18
N MET A 63 26.46 -13.45 -40.35
CA MET A 63 26.73 -13.30 -38.91
C MET A 63 25.44 -13.35 -38.11
N THR A 64 25.51 -14.01 -36.95
CA THR A 64 24.47 -13.92 -35.91
C THR A 64 25.04 -13.23 -34.68
N ALA A 65 24.50 -12.08 -34.34
CA ALA A 65 24.80 -11.39 -33.08
C ALA A 65 23.76 -11.74 -32.02
N VAL A 66 24.21 -11.91 -30.78
CA VAL A 66 23.37 -12.26 -29.66
C VAL A 66 23.61 -11.30 -28.48
N THR A 67 22.56 -11.01 -27.73
CA THR A 67 22.63 -10.22 -26.49
C THR A 67 21.61 -10.72 -25.51
N LYS A 68 21.74 -10.29 -24.24
CA LYS A 68 20.73 -10.53 -23.21
C LYS A 68 20.47 -9.26 -22.44
N HIS A 69 19.23 -9.12 -22.00
CA HIS A 69 18.79 -8.02 -21.14
C HIS A 69 17.98 -8.58 -19.97
N HIS A 70 18.24 -8.07 -18.76
CA HIS A 70 17.47 -8.39 -17.57
C HIS A 70 16.48 -7.25 -17.31
N VAL A 71 15.20 -7.59 -17.20
CA VAL A 71 14.12 -6.65 -16.86
C VAL A 71 13.97 -6.64 -15.35
N GLY A 72 14.03 -5.47 -14.72
CA GLY A 72 13.62 -5.32 -13.32
C GLY A 72 12.11 -5.53 -13.21
N LEU A 73 11.67 -6.30 -12.22
CA LEU A 73 10.26 -6.50 -11.93
C LEU A 73 9.98 -5.91 -10.56
N ASP A 74 8.94 -5.10 -10.51
CA ASP A 74 8.29 -4.63 -9.31
C ASP A 74 6.80 -4.94 -9.45
N LEU A 75 6.31 -5.89 -8.66
CA LEU A 75 4.97 -6.45 -8.79
C LEU A 75 4.12 -6.24 -7.55
N ASP A 76 4.71 -5.72 -6.48
CA ASP A 76 4.08 -5.62 -5.17
C ASP A 76 4.26 -4.22 -4.58
N ALA A 77 3.16 -3.61 -4.16
CA ALA A 77 3.20 -2.45 -3.29
C ALA A 77 3.12 -2.87 -1.82
N SER A 78 3.80 -2.14 -0.96
CA SER A 78 3.74 -2.30 0.48
C SER A 78 3.03 -1.12 1.13
N ALA A 79 2.23 -1.35 2.16
CA ALA A 79 1.66 -0.30 2.97
C ALA A 79 1.63 -0.71 4.45
N SER A 80 1.59 0.27 5.33
CA SER A 80 1.32 0.06 6.74
C SER A 80 0.43 1.17 7.28
N ILE A 81 -0.42 0.84 8.25
CA ILE A 81 -1.25 1.79 8.97
C ILE A 81 -1.36 1.37 10.42
N GLY A 82 -1.29 2.33 11.33
CA GLY A 82 -1.46 2.11 12.76
C GLY A 82 -2.53 3.02 13.34
N ILE A 83 -2.84 2.83 14.62
CA ILE A 83 -3.71 3.69 15.43
C ILE A 83 -2.93 4.03 16.70
N ASP A 84 -2.81 5.32 17.01
CA ASP A 84 -2.23 5.78 18.27
C ASP A 84 -3.22 5.56 19.41
N THR A 85 -2.71 5.66 20.66
CA THR A 85 -3.55 5.65 21.85
C THR A 85 -4.66 6.71 21.75
N VAL A 86 -5.90 6.27 21.87
CA VAL A 86 -7.09 7.14 21.78
C VAL A 86 -7.35 7.76 23.14
N ALA A 87 -7.75 9.04 23.17
CA ALA A 87 -8.08 9.76 24.42
C ALA A 87 -6.96 9.73 25.48
N SER A 88 -5.70 9.51 25.07
CA SER A 88 -4.48 9.39 25.88
C SER A 88 -4.24 8.07 26.64
N ASP A 89 -5.24 7.25 26.84
CA ASP A 89 -5.18 6.02 27.67
C ASP A 89 -6.04 4.85 27.12
N ASP A 90 -6.62 5.00 25.94
CA ASP A 90 -7.57 4.07 25.31
C ASP A 90 -8.88 3.90 26.09
N ILE A 91 -9.22 4.88 26.94
CA ILE A 91 -10.49 4.95 27.67
C ILE A 91 -11.20 6.26 27.31
N ILE A 92 -12.41 6.17 26.81
CA ILE A 92 -13.26 7.36 26.65
C ILE A 92 -14.09 7.54 27.91
N SER A 93 -13.68 8.49 28.74
CA SER A 93 -14.34 8.87 29.98
C SER A 93 -15.62 9.69 29.72
N LYS A 94 -16.41 9.91 30.80
CA LYS A 94 -17.57 10.80 30.75
C LYS A 94 -17.22 12.22 30.32
N ALA A 95 -16.08 12.74 30.78
CA ALA A 95 -15.63 14.09 30.43
C ALA A 95 -15.34 14.21 28.94
N GLU A 96 -14.65 13.24 28.36
CA GLU A 96 -14.29 13.19 26.94
C GLU A 96 -15.52 12.92 26.05
N SER A 97 -16.42 12.04 26.49
CA SER A 97 -17.69 11.80 25.79
C SER A 97 -18.53 13.07 25.68
N ASN A 98 -18.54 13.95 26.72
CA ASN A 98 -19.27 15.22 26.71
C ASN A 98 -18.69 16.25 25.72
N LEU A 99 -17.52 16.03 25.16
CA LEU A 99 -16.98 16.84 24.05
C LEU A 99 -17.66 16.51 22.71
N HIS A 100 -18.50 15.46 22.68
CA HIS A 100 -19.20 14.94 21.50
C HIS A 100 -18.31 14.46 20.35
N LYS A 101 -17.00 14.50 20.52
CA LYS A 101 -16.00 14.12 19.52
C LYS A 101 -14.68 13.76 20.16
N THR A 102 -13.93 12.92 19.49
CA THR A 102 -12.51 12.66 19.74
C THR A 102 -11.75 12.60 18.43
N ILE A 103 -10.42 12.72 18.51
CA ILE A 103 -9.54 12.65 17.33
C ILE A 103 -8.79 11.33 17.41
N ILE A 104 -8.82 10.59 16.31
CA ILE A 104 -8.06 9.35 16.15
C ILE A 104 -6.95 9.62 15.14
N THR A 105 -5.71 9.35 15.57
CA THR A 105 -4.50 9.52 14.79
C THR A 105 -3.77 8.21 14.63
N GLY A 106 -2.81 8.18 13.75
CA GLY A 106 -1.90 7.05 13.62
C GLY A 106 -0.89 7.22 12.50
N PRO A 107 0.19 6.43 12.53
CA PRO A 107 1.22 6.43 11.50
C PRO A 107 0.76 5.70 10.24
N VAL A 108 1.34 6.11 9.13
CA VAL A 108 1.19 5.49 7.82
C VAL A 108 2.57 5.32 7.20
N GLY A 109 2.80 4.23 6.47
CA GLY A 109 4.11 3.97 5.86
C GLY A 109 4.04 3.03 4.65
N GLY A 110 5.22 2.60 4.20
CA GLY A 110 5.37 1.86 2.94
C GLY A 110 5.24 2.79 1.74
N ASP A 111 4.55 2.34 0.71
CA ASP A 111 4.29 3.11 -0.52
C ASP A 111 3.10 4.07 -0.41
N ALA A 112 2.53 4.21 0.81
CA ALA A 112 1.47 5.18 1.04
C ALA A 112 1.98 6.60 0.79
N GLN A 113 1.12 7.43 0.20
CA GLN A 113 1.46 8.78 -0.23
C GLN A 113 0.59 9.82 0.46
N LYS A 114 1.10 11.04 0.51
CA LYS A 114 0.30 12.19 0.91
C LYS A 114 -0.97 12.27 0.05
N ASP A 115 -2.08 12.63 0.69
CA ASP A 115 -3.43 12.70 0.11
C ASP A 115 -4.12 11.35 -0.14
N ASP A 116 -3.48 10.22 0.12
CA ASP A 116 -4.16 8.93 0.17
C ASP A 116 -5.31 8.95 1.18
N VAL A 117 -6.38 8.24 0.86
CA VAL A 117 -7.58 8.25 1.70
C VAL A 117 -7.52 7.16 2.76
N VAL A 118 -7.61 7.58 4.02
CA VAL A 118 -7.82 6.68 5.16
C VAL A 118 -9.30 6.62 5.47
N THR A 119 -9.84 5.42 5.57
CA THR A 119 -11.21 5.14 6.01
C THR A 119 -11.15 4.59 7.43
N LEU A 120 -11.99 5.13 8.32
CA LEU A 120 -12.09 4.73 9.72
C LEU A 120 -13.54 4.38 10.08
N THR A 121 -13.72 3.24 10.72
CA THR A 121 -15.01 2.84 11.29
C THR A 121 -14.93 2.87 12.81
N PHE A 122 -15.84 3.61 13.44
CA PHE A 122 -15.98 3.72 14.88
C PHE A 122 -17.46 3.81 15.26
N ASN A 123 -17.88 3.04 16.29
CA ASN A 123 -19.27 2.99 16.76
C ASN A 123 -20.30 2.84 15.60
N GLY A 124 -20.00 1.95 14.63
CA GLY A 124 -20.86 1.66 13.48
C GLY A 124 -20.97 2.77 12.44
N LYS A 125 -20.21 3.86 12.57
CA LYS A 125 -20.14 4.97 11.61
C LYS A 125 -18.81 4.93 10.86
N ILE A 126 -18.83 5.37 9.59
CA ILE A 126 -17.66 5.47 8.74
C ILE A 126 -17.24 6.93 8.63
N TYR A 127 -15.96 7.16 8.80
CA TYR A 127 -15.28 8.46 8.67
C TYR A 127 -14.16 8.33 7.65
N SER A 128 -13.70 9.45 7.11
CA SER A 128 -12.55 9.45 6.22
C SER A 128 -11.66 10.66 6.48
N GLY A 129 -10.39 10.48 6.26
CA GLY A 129 -9.37 11.52 6.30
C GLY A 129 -8.33 11.30 5.22
N LYS A 130 -7.36 12.19 5.14
CA LYS A 130 -6.25 12.08 4.20
C LYS A 130 -4.94 11.90 4.95
N VAL A 131 -4.04 11.17 4.32
CA VAL A 131 -2.64 11.11 4.74
C VAL A 131 -2.00 12.49 4.57
N PHE A 132 -1.23 12.91 5.56
CA PHE A 132 -0.44 14.13 5.52
C PHE A 132 0.97 13.88 6.07
N GLU A 133 1.89 14.75 5.69
CA GLU A 133 3.28 14.70 6.16
C GLU A 133 3.41 15.43 7.50
N LEU A 134 4.05 14.78 8.46
CA LEU A 134 4.40 15.31 9.77
C LEU A 134 5.69 16.15 9.70
N PRO A 135 6.00 17.00 10.70
CA PRO A 135 7.22 17.81 10.69
C PRO A 135 8.55 17.05 10.61
N ASP A 136 8.54 15.78 10.96
CA ASP A 136 9.68 14.86 10.89
C ASP A 136 9.75 14.10 9.56
N HIS A 137 8.91 14.48 8.58
CA HIS A 137 8.75 13.85 7.27
C HIS A 137 8.12 12.45 7.29
N SER A 138 7.66 11.96 8.42
CA SER A 138 6.84 10.75 8.47
C SER A 138 5.40 11.05 7.99
N LEU A 139 4.67 10.00 7.62
CA LEU A 139 3.27 10.12 7.21
C LEU A 139 2.33 9.70 8.33
N GLY A 140 1.21 10.39 8.43
CA GLY A 140 0.16 10.10 9.41
C GLY A 140 -1.21 10.55 8.95
N TYR A 141 -2.21 10.24 9.74
CA TYR A 141 -3.59 10.69 9.53
C TYR A 141 -4.18 11.23 10.84
N SER A 142 -5.24 12.04 10.72
CA SER A 142 -6.01 12.57 11.84
C SER A 142 -7.47 12.65 11.43
N ILE A 143 -8.35 11.94 12.15
CA ILE A 143 -9.76 11.84 11.82
C ILE A 143 -10.58 12.13 13.08
N GLU A 144 -11.43 13.15 13.02
CA GLU A 144 -12.38 13.47 14.08
C GLU A 144 -13.59 12.52 13.98
N VAL A 145 -13.94 11.88 15.09
CA VAL A 145 -15.06 10.95 15.19
C VAL A 145 -16.03 11.39 16.30
N SER A 146 -17.33 11.08 16.16
CA SER A 146 -18.34 11.37 17.19
C SER A 146 -18.24 10.39 18.36
N THR A 147 -18.31 10.92 19.57
CA THR A 147 -18.45 10.15 20.82
C THR A 147 -19.91 10.07 21.31
N ASP A 148 -20.87 10.48 20.49
CA ASP A 148 -22.29 10.40 20.84
C ASP A 148 -22.79 8.95 20.87
N ASN A 149 -23.67 8.65 21.82
CA ASN A 149 -24.34 7.37 21.97
C ASN A 149 -23.38 6.18 22.22
N LEU A 150 -22.21 6.41 22.81
CA LEU A 150 -21.35 5.36 23.29
C LEU A 150 -22.02 4.64 24.47
N LYS A 151 -21.86 3.31 24.51
CA LYS A 151 -22.41 2.48 25.57
C LYS A 151 -21.38 2.33 26.68
N ASP A 152 -21.75 2.73 27.89
CA ASP A 152 -20.93 2.57 29.09
C ASP A 152 -20.55 1.10 29.36
N GLY A 153 -19.35 0.88 29.86
CA GLY A 153 -18.81 -0.44 30.17
C GLY A 153 -18.60 -1.33 28.94
N SER A 154 -18.55 -0.75 27.74
CA SER A 154 -18.32 -1.51 26.50
C SER A 154 -16.95 -1.22 25.88
N ASP A 155 -16.42 -2.20 25.17
CA ASP A 155 -15.27 -2.02 24.29
C ASP A 155 -15.77 -1.68 22.89
N GLN A 156 -15.18 -0.64 22.30
CA GLN A 156 -15.44 -0.22 20.94
C GLN A 156 -14.22 -0.50 20.06
N LYS A 157 -14.46 -1.12 18.93
CA LYS A 157 -13.42 -1.34 17.94
C LYS A 157 -13.29 -0.13 17.03
N VAL A 158 -12.08 0.42 16.95
CA VAL A 158 -11.65 1.32 15.89
C VAL A 158 -11.04 0.47 14.79
N HIS A 159 -11.56 0.58 13.58
CA HIS A 159 -11.04 -0.10 12.42
C HIS A 159 -10.61 0.92 11.38
N VAL A 160 -9.35 0.87 10.96
CA VAL A 160 -8.83 1.74 9.90
C VAL A 160 -8.36 0.95 8.70
N SER A 161 -8.46 1.56 7.53
CA SER A 161 -8.04 1.02 6.25
C SER A 161 -7.43 2.11 5.38
N ILE A 162 -6.36 1.78 4.67
CA ILE A 162 -5.78 2.60 3.61
C ILE A 162 -5.58 1.75 2.36
N SER A 163 -5.86 2.34 1.20
CA SER A 163 -5.50 1.78 -0.10
C SER A 163 -4.57 2.76 -0.80
N THR A 164 -3.45 2.26 -1.29
CA THR A 164 -2.44 3.02 -2.00
C THR A 164 -2.00 2.30 -3.27
N VAL A 165 -1.26 3.02 -4.11
CA VAL A 165 -0.66 2.48 -5.34
C VAL A 165 0.78 2.98 -5.36
N ASP A 166 1.74 2.08 -5.61
CA ASP A 166 3.15 2.44 -5.73
C ASP A 166 3.46 3.24 -7.01
N GLU A 167 4.72 3.60 -7.22
CA GLU A 167 5.17 4.33 -8.41
C GLU A 167 5.07 3.53 -9.72
N HIS A 168 4.94 2.18 -9.63
CA HIS A 168 4.80 1.29 -10.78
C HIS A 168 3.36 0.87 -11.06
N GLY A 169 2.40 1.31 -10.23
CA GLY A 169 0.98 1.05 -10.40
C GLY A 169 0.45 -0.19 -9.69
N ASN A 170 1.26 -0.83 -8.81
CA ASN A 170 0.80 -1.96 -8.03
C ASN A 170 -0.06 -1.47 -6.85
N PRO A 171 -1.25 -2.05 -6.61
CA PRO A 171 -2.10 -1.65 -5.50
C PRO A 171 -1.74 -2.39 -4.21
N SER A 172 -1.90 -1.71 -3.07
CA SER A 172 -1.87 -2.33 -1.74
C SER A 172 -3.03 -1.80 -0.90
N THR A 173 -3.63 -2.67 -0.09
CA THR A 173 -4.66 -2.30 0.89
C THR A 173 -4.34 -2.97 2.21
N VAL A 174 -4.23 -2.16 3.26
CA VAL A 174 -3.96 -2.65 4.62
C VAL A 174 -4.97 -2.10 5.61
N THR A 175 -5.19 -2.85 6.68
CA THR A 175 -6.11 -2.50 7.76
C THR A 175 -5.44 -2.69 9.12
N HIS A 176 -5.95 -1.95 10.11
CA HIS A 176 -5.57 -2.13 11.51
C HIS A 176 -6.79 -1.97 12.43
N ASP A 177 -6.83 -2.77 13.49
CA ASP A 177 -7.88 -2.74 14.51
C ASP A 177 -7.29 -2.34 15.86
N HIS A 178 -8.01 -1.49 16.61
CA HIS A 178 -7.64 -1.06 17.95
C HIS A 178 -8.88 -1.04 18.84
N MET A 179 -8.74 -1.39 20.12
CA MET A 179 -9.83 -1.44 21.07
C MET A 179 -9.78 -0.24 22.01
N VAL A 180 -10.93 0.40 22.21
CA VAL A 180 -11.10 1.55 23.11
C VAL A 180 -12.20 1.22 24.11
N HIS A 181 -11.93 1.33 25.40
CA HIS A 181 -12.92 1.11 26.47
C HIS A 181 -13.77 2.37 26.70
N ILE A 182 -15.04 2.17 27.02
CA ILE A 182 -15.98 3.27 27.31
C ILE A 182 -16.35 3.22 28.79
N ASP A 183 -15.90 4.21 29.55
CA ASP A 183 -16.20 4.37 30.99
C ASP A 183 -16.87 5.73 31.26
N LEU A 184 -18.16 5.70 31.39
CA LEU A 184 -19.00 6.92 31.52
C LEU A 184 -19.51 7.15 32.96
N HIS A 185 -19.25 6.24 33.90
CA HIS A 185 -19.75 6.29 35.25
C HIS A 185 -18.69 5.99 36.29
N ALA A 186 -18.67 6.79 37.35
CA ALA A 186 -17.90 6.45 38.54
C ALA A 186 -18.77 5.60 39.47
N GLU A 187 -18.23 4.50 39.97
CA GLU A 187 -18.86 3.65 40.96
C GLU A 187 -18.28 3.94 42.35
N ALA A 188 -19.17 4.03 43.33
CA ALA A 188 -18.80 4.16 44.74
C ALA A 188 -19.73 3.32 45.62
N SER A 189 -19.15 2.66 46.60
CA SER A 189 -19.91 1.97 47.64
C SER A 189 -19.43 2.39 49.01
N ILE A 190 -20.37 2.46 49.94
CA ILE A 190 -20.10 2.72 51.35
C ILE A 190 -20.88 1.71 52.20
N THR A 191 -20.22 1.15 53.18
CA THR A 191 -20.83 0.24 54.16
C THR A 191 -20.64 0.82 55.54
N ILE A 192 -21.65 0.62 56.40
CA ILE A 192 -21.51 0.93 57.83
C ILE A 192 -21.42 -0.40 58.59
N ASP A 193 -20.31 -0.56 59.27
CA ASP A 193 -20.15 -1.72 60.15
C ASP A 193 -21.06 -1.58 61.39
N LYS A 194 -21.17 -2.66 62.18
CA LYS A 194 -21.94 -2.66 63.42
C LYS A 194 -21.48 -1.54 64.34
N VAL A 195 -22.44 -0.74 64.82
CA VAL A 195 -22.18 0.34 65.77
C VAL A 195 -21.98 -0.19 67.17
N THR A 196 -22.65 -1.31 67.50
CA THR A 196 -22.53 -2.05 68.75
C THR A 196 -22.28 -3.53 68.44
N ALA A 197 -21.89 -4.36 69.41
CA ALA A 197 -21.61 -5.77 69.22
C ALA A 197 -22.76 -6.57 68.60
N ASP A 198 -24.03 -6.18 68.87
CA ASP A 198 -25.25 -6.78 68.39
C ASP A 198 -26.04 -5.88 67.46
N ASN A 199 -25.53 -4.70 67.14
CA ASN A 199 -26.17 -3.68 66.31
C ASN A 199 -27.46 -3.07 66.96
N THR A 200 -27.55 -3.15 68.29
CA THR A 200 -28.62 -2.55 69.12
C THR A 200 -28.04 -1.55 70.12
N LEU A 201 -28.86 -0.55 70.56
CA LEU A 201 -28.52 0.43 71.62
C LEU A 201 -29.10 -0.02 72.93
#